data_9fe71da3db82a66c72c05b79ed2b8762
#
_entry.id   9fe71da3db82a66c72c05b79ed2b8762
#
_cell.length_a   1.000
_cell.length_b   1.000
_cell.length_c   1.000
_cell.angle_alpha   90.00
_cell.angle_beta   90.00
_cell.angle_gamma   90.00
#
_symmetry.space_group_name_H-M   'P 1'
#
loop_
_entity.id
_entity.type
_entity.pdbx_description
1 polymer ?
#
loop_
_entity_poly.entity_id
_entity_poly.type
_entity_poly.pdbx_seq_one_letter_code
_entity_poly.pdbx_strand_id
1 'polypeptide(L)'
;MPRIYLSPSTQEYNSYITGAGSEEYFMNLLADAMEPYLLANTIRFTRNTPDMTAASSIAQAARGSYDFYLALHSNASGDGSTEGRQRGIIAFYYPTSANGRRAANIFVENLKEIYPLPSLVTARATTALGEVRQPKPPSVLLEIGYHDNTADAVWIQDNVQNIAENLSRSLAEYFALPFIYPMTPRTGTVVTERDALNVRAYPAMSGQVVGSVPHEAQLTVYGQTDGWYSMGYGNLAGYVRSEYVRL
;
A
#
# COMPACT_ATOMS: atom_id res chain seq x y z
N MET A 1 11.18 10.56 2.09
CA MET A 1 10.54 9.23 2.16
C MET A 1 9.20 9.31 1.47
N PRO A 2 8.82 8.30 0.67
CA PRO A 2 7.54 8.31 -0.03
C PRO A 2 6.36 8.40 0.94
N ARG A 3 5.32 9.10 0.49
CA ARG A 3 4.06 9.21 1.21
C ARG A 3 2.91 8.91 0.27
N ILE A 4 2.08 7.93 0.59
CA ILE A 4 0.92 7.58 -0.21
C ILE A 4 -0.39 7.96 0.48
N TYR A 5 -1.43 8.16 -0.33
CA TYR A 5 -2.79 8.12 0.16
C TYR A 5 -3.36 6.74 -0.17
N LEU A 6 -3.77 6.00 0.85
CA LEU A 6 -4.36 4.66 0.76
C LEU A 6 -5.87 4.79 0.91
N SER A 7 -6.60 4.40 -0.12
CA SER A 7 -8.06 4.57 -0.21
C SER A 7 -8.75 3.21 -0.40
N PRO A 8 -8.89 2.39 0.66
CA PRO A 8 -9.77 1.23 0.58
C PRO A 8 -11.22 1.65 0.33
N SER A 9 -11.96 0.79 -0.36
CA SER A 9 -13.38 1.01 -0.66
C SER A 9 -14.19 1.31 0.60
N THR A 10 -15.18 2.18 0.44
CA THR A 10 -16.16 2.57 1.47
C THR A 10 -17.57 2.09 1.10
N GLN A 11 -17.68 1.08 0.23
CA GLN A 11 -18.94 0.59 -0.32
C GLN A 11 -19.44 -0.63 0.47
N GLU A 12 -20.01 -0.38 1.66
CA GLU A 12 -20.56 -1.42 2.55
C GLU A 12 -21.75 -2.19 1.95
N TYR A 13 -22.45 -1.55 1.00
CA TYR A 13 -23.61 -2.14 0.33
C TYR A 13 -23.25 -3.14 -0.78
N ASN A 14 -22.00 -3.19 -1.20
CA ASN A 14 -21.50 -4.17 -2.16
C ASN A 14 -21.16 -5.49 -1.42
N SER A 15 -22.16 -6.34 -1.22
CA SER A 15 -21.96 -7.60 -0.53
C SER A 15 -21.24 -8.62 -1.40
N TYR A 16 -20.30 -9.36 -0.80
CA TYR A 16 -19.70 -10.52 -1.45
C TYR A 16 -20.75 -11.62 -1.63
N ILE A 17 -20.74 -12.29 -2.80
CA ILE A 17 -21.67 -13.39 -3.12
C ILE A 17 -21.60 -14.56 -2.11
N THR A 18 -20.49 -14.70 -1.41
CA THR A 18 -20.28 -15.68 -0.35
C THR A 18 -21.02 -15.36 0.94
N GLY A 19 -21.55 -14.15 1.09
CA GLY A 19 -22.18 -13.68 2.31
C GLY A 19 -21.22 -13.37 3.47
N ALA A 20 -19.90 -13.42 3.24
CA ALA A 20 -18.88 -13.28 4.29
C ALA A 20 -18.59 -11.82 4.68
N GLY A 21 -19.11 -10.85 3.94
CA GLY A 21 -18.88 -9.42 4.18
C GLY A 21 -19.12 -8.57 2.93
N SER A 22 -18.63 -7.36 2.95
CA SER A 22 -18.76 -6.38 1.87
C SER A 22 -17.41 -6.04 1.21
N GLU A 23 -17.46 -5.31 0.11
CA GLU A 23 -16.28 -4.72 -0.53
C GLU A 23 -15.51 -3.83 0.46
N GLU A 24 -16.21 -2.94 1.18
CA GLU A 24 -15.60 -2.12 2.23
C GLU A 24 -14.86 -2.99 3.23
N TYR A 25 -15.51 -4.02 3.78
CA TYR A 25 -14.92 -4.89 4.80
C TYR A 25 -13.61 -5.53 4.33
N PHE A 26 -13.61 -6.19 3.16
CA PHE A 26 -12.41 -6.89 2.69
C PHE A 26 -11.30 -5.95 2.20
N MET A 27 -11.64 -4.80 1.60
CA MET A 27 -10.63 -3.82 1.21
C MET A 27 -10.02 -3.10 2.41
N ASN A 28 -10.77 -2.94 3.50
CA ASN A 28 -10.22 -2.44 4.76
C ASN A 28 -9.34 -3.49 5.45
N LEU A 29 -9.72 -4.78 5.48
CA LEU A 29 -8.82 -5.85 5.94
C LEU A 29 -7.51 -5.90 5.14
N LEU A 30 -7.60 -5.72 3.82
CA LEU A 30 -6.43 -5.67 2.96
C LEU A 30 -5.53 -4.47 3.29
N ALA A 31 -6.12 -3.30 3.48
CA ALA A 31 -5.37 -2.11 3.88
C ALA A 31 -4.71 -2.29 5.26
N ASP A 32 -5.42 -2.88 6.25
CA ASP A 32 -4.84 -3.23 7.56
C ASP A 32 -3.62 -4.15 7.42
N ALA A 33 -3.73 -5.17 6.56
CA ALA A 33 -2.64 -6.11 6.29
C ALA A 33 -1.45 -5.46 5.57
N MET A 34 -1.66 -4.40 4.77
CA MET A 34 -0.60 -3.65 4.09
C MET A 34 0.18 -2.73 5.06
N GLU A 35 -0.45 -2.17 6.09
CA GLU A 35 0.17 -1.15 6.95
C GLU A 35 1.52 -1.58 7.55
N PRO A 36 1.68 -2.80 8.11
CA PRO A 36 2.98 -3.25 8.62
C PRO A 36 4.08 -3.28 7.55
N TYR A 37 3.74 -3.72 6.34
CA TYR A 37 4.67 -3.73 5.21
C TYR A 37 5.05 -2.32 4.78
N LEU A 38 4.09 -1.39 4.71
CA LEU A 38 4.35 0.01 4.36
C LEU A 38 5.33 0.64 5.36
N LEU A 39 5.11 0.43 6.66
CA LEU A 39 6.01 0.92 7.72
C LEU A 39 7.41 0.31 7.62
N ALA A 40 7.51 -1.01 7.42
CA ALA A 40 8.79 -1.71 7.26
C ALA A 40 9.57 -1.21 6.03
N ASN A 41 8.88 -0.78 4.98
CA ASN A 41 9.47 -0.23 3.77
C ASN A 41 9.57 1.29 3.78
N THR A 42 9.39 1.93 4.94
CA THR A 42 9.49 3.38 5.12
C THR A 42 8.56 4.20 4.22
N ILE A 43 7.49 3.58 3.73
CA ILE A 43 6.42 4.22 2.98
C ILE A 43 5.40 4.78 3.97
N ARG A 44 5.34 6.10 4.10
CA ARG A 44 4.35 6.76 4.96
C ARG A 44 2.99 6.79 4.25
N PHE A 45 1.94 6.72 5.03
CA PHE A 45 0.60 6.76 4.46
C PHE A 45 -0.37 7.61 5.28
N THR A 46 -1.41 8.05 4.62
CA THR A 46 -2.67 8.50 5.20
C THR A 46 -3.74 7.64 4.58
N ARG A 47 -4.69 7.18 5.37
CA ARG A 47 -5.78 6.31 4.95
C ARG A 47 -7.12 7.01 5.15
N ASN A 48 -8.08 6.79 4.26
CA ASN A 48 -9.47 7.15 4.50
C ASN A 48 -10.08 6.26 5.60
N THR A 49 -11.26 6.63 6.05
CA THR A 49 -12.04 5.85 7.03
C THR A 49 -13.32 5.30 6.39
N PRO A 50 -13.90 4.20 6.91
CA PRO A 50 -15.09 3.56 6.34
C PRO A 50 -16.31 4.47 6.20
N ASP A 51 -16.46 5.47 7.09
CA ASP A 51 -17.53 6.46 7.07
C ASP A 51 -17.39 7.52 5.96
N MET A 52 -16.29 7.52 5.21
CA MET A 52 -16.05 8.42 4.09
C MET A 52 -16.71 7.89 2.81
N THR A 53 -16.68 8.73 1.77
CA THR A 53 -17.02 8.35 0.39
C THR A 53 -15.79 8.50 -0.49
N ALA A 54 -15.79 7.92 -1.70
CA ALA A 54 -14.74 8.15 -2.67
C ALA A 54 -14.49 9.66 -2.91
N ALA A 55 -15.54 10.45 -2.98
CA ALA A 55 -15.43 11.91 -3.15
C ALA A 55 -14.76 12.60 -1.96
N SER A 56 -15.12 12.24 -0.73
CA SER A 56 -14.49 12.82 0.47
C SER A 56 -13.05 12.30 0.67
N SER A 57 -12.74 11.06 0.27
CA SER A 57 -11.37 10.52 0.25
C SER A 57 -10.48 11.31 -0.71
N ILE A 58 -10.95 11.59 -1.92
CA ILE A 58 -10.25 12.45 -2.90
C ILE A 58 -10.06 13.87 -2.32
N ALA A 59 -11.09 14.43 -1.70
CA ALA A 59 -11.02 15.76 -1.10
C ALA A 59 -10.05 15.81 0.09
N GLN A 60 -9.96 14.76 0.90
CA GLN A 60 -8.98 14.64 1.98
C GLN A 60 -7.55 14.55 1.40
N ALA A 61 -7.34 13.69 0.39
CA ALA A 61 -6.06 13.57 -0.29
C ALA A 61 -5.60 14.90 -0.92
N ALA A 62 -6.53 15.70 -1.45
CA ALA A 62 -6.22 16.99 -2.07
C ALA A 62 -5.65 18.04 -1.08
N ARG A 63 -5.89 17.87 0.24
CA ARG A 63 -5.38 18.75 1.30
C ARG A 63 -3.96 18.41 1.75
N GLY A 64 -3.47 17.22 1.39
CA GLY A 64 -2.11 16.77 1.70
C GLY A 64 -1.18 16.79 0.50
N SER A 65 0.08 16.42 0.74
CA SER A 65 1.06 16.17 -0.31
C SER A 65 1.41 14.67 -0.28
N TYR A 66 1.16 14.00 -1.39
CA TYR A 66 1.39 12.57 -1.56
C TYR A 66 2.14 12.32 -2.87
N ASP A 67 2.98 11.29 -2.85
CA ASP A 67 3.75 10.85 -4.02
C ASP A 67 2.95 9.83 -4.86
N PHE A 68 1.90 9.23 -4.27
CA PHE A 68 1.03 8.26 -4.92
C PHE A 68 -0.34 8.19 -4.26
N TYR A 69 -1.37 7.85 -5.04
CA TYR A 69 -2.73 7.55 -4.57
C TYR A 69 -3.08 6.12 -4.99
N LEU A 70 -3.36 5.25 -4.02
CA LEU A 70 -3.76 3.87 -4.24
C LEU A 70 -5.19 3.66 -3.73
N ALA A 71 -6.11 3.38 -4.65
CA ALA A 71 -7.46 2.93 -4.31
C ALA A 71 -7.57 1.40 -4.40
N LEU A 72 -8.22 0.79 -3.42
CA LEU A 72 -8.44 -0.65 -3.33
C LEU A 72 -9.94 -0.93 -3.43
N HIS A 73 -10.33 -1.67 -4.45
CA HIS A 73 -11.71 -2.06 -4.76
C HIS A 73 -11.79 -3.54 -5.14
N SER A 74 -12.99 -4.09 -5.13
CA SER A 74 -13.33 -5.35 -5.79
C SER A 74 -14.53 -5.13 -6.72
N ASN A 75 -14.45 -5.67 -7.91
CA ASN A 75 -15.38 -5.44 -9.01
C ASN A 75 -16.67 -6.26 -8.88
N ALA A 76 -17.68 -5.91 -9.69
CA ALA A 76 -18.86 -6.71 -9.92
C ALA A 76 -19.22 -6.74 -11.43
N SER A 77 -19.77 -7.86 -11.90
CA SER A 77 -20.25 -8.01 -13.29
C SER A 77 -21.58 -7.30 -13.54
N GLY A 78 -22.33 -7.03 -12.48
CA GLY A 78 -23.67 -6.45 -12.49
C GLY A 78 -23.98 -5.71 -11.21
N ASP A 79 -25.12 -6.01 -10.59
CA ASP A 79 -25.54 -5.39 -9.32
C ASP A 79 -24.92 -6.06 -8.06
N GLY A 80 -24.10 -7.10 -8.24
CA GLY A 80 -23.45 -7.81 -7.15
C GLY A 80 -24.34 -8.80 -6.39
N SER A 81 -25.66 -8.87 -6.71
CA SER A 81 -26.62 -9.70 -5.97
C SER A 81 -26.74 -11.14 -6.47
N THR A 82 -26.22 -11.41 -7.66
CA THR A 82 -26.26 -12.75 -8.30
C THR A 82 -24.88 -13.16 -8.79
N GLU A 83 -24.64 -14.48 -8.90
CA GLU A 83 -23.37 -15.04 -9.38
C GLU A 83 -22.94 -14.46 -10.68
N GLY A 84 -21.84 -13.70 -10.66
CA GLY A 84 -21.21 -13.08 -11.82
C GLY A 84 -20.33 -14.07 -12.59
N ARG A 85 -20.20 -13.87 -13.91
CA ARG A 85 -19.36 -14.72 -14.76
C ARG A 85 -17.96 -14.15 -15.00
N GLN A 86 -17.75 -12.90 -14.71
CA GLN A 86 -16.45 -12.24 -14.91
C GLN A 86 -15.51 -12.53 -13.76
N ARG A 87 -14.22 -12.59 -14.09
CA ARG A 87 -13.11 -12.79 -13.14
C ARG A 87 -11.92 -11.96 -13.56
N GLY A 88 -11.00 -11.77 -12.65
CA GLY A 88 -9.73 -11.14 -12.96
C GLY A 88 -9.46 -9.87 -12.15
N ILE A 89 -8.26 -9.34 -12.33
CA ILE A 89 -7.80 -8.14 -11.65
C ILE A 89 -7.55 -7.04 -12.69
N ILE A 90 -7.97 -5.81 -12.39
CA ILE A 90 -7.76 -4.68 -13.27
C ILE A 90 -7.08 -3.55 -12.49
N ALA A 91 -5.91 -3.12 -12.97
CA ALA A 91 -5.24 -1.91 -12.48
C ALA A 91 -5.60 -0.72 -13.38
N PHE A 92 -6.48 0.16 -12.93
CA PHE A 92 -6.88 1.36 -13.65
C PHE A 92 -5.94 2.53 -13.41
N TYR A 93 -5.58 3.23 -14.49
CA TYR A 93 -4.76 4.44 -14.42
C TYR A 93 -5.29 5.53 -15.35
N TYR A 94 -4.90 6.79 -15.10
CA TYR A 94 -5.31 7.91 -15.97
C TYR A 94 -4.50 7.91 -17.28
N PRO A 95 -5.13 8.03 -18.49
CA PRO A 95 -4.48 7.82 -19.78
C PRO A 95 -3.21 8.63 -20.02
N THR A 96 -3.14 9.87 -19.53
CA THR A 96 -1.99 10.76 -19.72
C THR A 96 -0.97 10.67 -18.58
N SER A 97 -1.22 9.87 -17.53
CA SER A 97 -0.31 9.69 -16.40
C SER A 97 0.73 8.60 -16.71
N ALA A 98 1.92 8.99 -17.16
CA ALA A 98 3.02 8.05 -17.39
C ALA A 98 3.41 7.29 -16.12
N ASN A 99 3.46 7.97 -14.96
CA ASN A 99 3.77 7.36 -13.69
C ASN A 99 2.64 6.45 -13.17
N GLY A 100 1.37 6.83 -13.38
CA GLY A 100 0.22 5.95 -13.06
C GLY A 100 0.26 4.67 -13.91
N ARG A 101 0.53 4.78 -15.22
CA ARG A 101 0.70 3.61 -16.09
C ARG A 101 1.87 2.72 -15.67
N ARG A 102 3.01 3.31 -15.29
CA ARG A 102 4.16 2.55 -14.79
C ARG A 102 3.81 1.78 -13.52
N ALA A 103 3.14 2.43 -12.57
CA ALA A 103 2.68 1.78 -11.35
C ALA A 103 1.67 0.65 -11.64
N ALA A 104 0.67 0.90 -12.48
CA ALA A 104 -0.33 -0.10 -12.86
C ALA A 104 0.31 -1.35 -13.49
N ASN A 105 1.34 -1.18 -14.32
CA ASN A 105 2.07 -2.30 -14.90
C ASN A 105 2.86 -3.08 -13.85
N ILE A 106 3.50 -2.42 -12.88
CA ILE A 106 4.20 -3.09 -11.77
C ILE A 106 3.20 -3.93 -10.95
N PHE A 107 2.05 -3.34 -10.57
CA PHE A 107 1.00 -4.10 -9.86
C PHE A 107 0.53 -5.31 -10.67
N VAL A 108 0.32 -5.15 -11.96
CA VAL A 108 -0.14 -6.24 -12.85
C VAL A 108 0.88 -7.37 -12.91
N GLU A 109 2.16 -7.07 -13.13
CA GLU A 109 3.19 -8.11 -13.24
C GLU A 109 3.33 -8.88 -11.91
N ASN A 110 3.34 -8.19 -10.76
CA ASN A 110 3.45 -8.84 -9.47
C ASN A 110 2.16 -9.62 -9.10
N LEU A 111 0.96 -9.10 -9.39
CA LEU A 111 -0.30 -9.79 -9.13
C LEU A 111 -0.49 -11.05 -10.00
N LYS A 112 0.09 -11.10 -11.21
CA LYS A 112 0.10 -12.33 -12.03
C LYS A 112 0.79 -13.50 -11.34
N GLU A 113 1.73 -13.23 -10.42
CA GLU A 113 2.45 -14.28 -9.70
C GLU A 113 1.55 -15.02 -8.70
N ILE A 114 0.52 -14.36 -8.17
CA ILE A 114 -0.32 -14.90 -7.09
C ILE A 114 -1.77 -15.17 -7.50
N TYR A 115 -2.26 -14.53 -8.57
CA TYR A 115 -3.64 -14.72 -9.01
C TYR A 115 -3.79 -16.00 -9.85
N PRO A 116 -4.83 -16.84 -9.61
CA PRO A 116 -4.98 -18.15 -10.25
C PRO A 116 -5.10 -18.12 -11.79
N LEU A 117 -5.54 -16.99 -12.34
CA LEU A 117 -5.73 -16.79 -13.78
C LEU A 117 -4.89 -15.58 -14.26
N PRO A 118 -3.55 -15.71 -14.39
CA PRO A 118 -2.65 -14.58 -14.69
C PRO A 118 -3.01 -13.81 -15.96
N SER A 119 -3.59 -14.49 -16.95
CA SER A 119 -4.04 -13.87 -18.22
C SER A 119 -5.19 -12.87 -18.03
N LEU A 120 -5.90 -12.93 -16.90
CA LEU A 120 -6.98 -12.02 -16.53
C LEU A 120 -6.52 -10.85 -15.65
N VAL A 121 -5.22 -10.71 -15.40
CA VAL A 121 -4.65 -9.57 -14.67
C VAL A 121 -4.16 -8.54 -15.68
N THR A 122 -4.79 -7.37 -15.72
CA THR A 122 -4.58 -6.37 -16.79
C THR A 122 -4.48 -4.95 -16.27
N ALA A 123 -3.70 -4.10 -16.95
CA ALA A 123 -3.72 -2.65 -16.75
C ALA A 123 -4.62 -1.98 -17.80
N ARG A 124 -5.47 -1.05 -17.38
CA ARG A 124 -6.40 -0.34 -18.28
C ARG A 124 -6.40 1.16 -18.02
N ALA A 125 -6.34 1.94 -19.08
CA ALA A 125 -6.53 3.38 -19.00
C ALA A 125 -8.02 3.71 -18.85
N THR A 126 -8.36 4.68 -17.97
CA THR A 126 -9.73 5.15 -17.82
C THR A 126 -9.80 6.64 -17.45
N THR A 127 -10.84 7.31 -17.91
CA THR A 127 -11.24 8.67 -17.49
C THR A 127 -12.52 8.67 -16.64
N ALA A 128 -13.17 7.51 -16.49
CA ALA A 128 -14.47 7.40 -15.84
C ALA A 128 -14.38 7.42 -14.30
N LEU A 129 -13.31 6.82 -13.72
CA LEU A 129 -13.18 6.65 -12.29
C LEU A 129 -12.63 7.92 -11.62
N GLY A 130 -13.34 8.40 -10.59
CA GLY A 130 -12.97 9.61 -9.86
C GLY A 130 -11.61 9.50 -9.18
N GLU A 131 -11.34 8.39 -8.51
CA GLU A 131 -10.08 8.11 -7.80
C GLU A 131 -8.87 7.87 -8.72
N VAL A 132 -9.09 7.74 -10.01
CA VAL A 132 -8.03 7.70 -11.03
C VAL A 132 -7.79 9.09 -11.63
N ARG A 133 -8.89 9.86 -11.87
CA ARG A 133 -8.84 11.13 -12.61
C ARG A 133 -8.52 12.34 -11.75
N GLN A 134 -9.00 12.39 -10.51
CA GLN A 134 -9.01 13.61 -9.68
C GLN A 134 -7.81 13.77 -8.73
N PRO A 135 -7.15 12.70 -8.23
CA PRO A 135 -5.97 12.89 -7.39
C PRO A 135 -4.87 13.66 -8.11
N LYS A 136 -4.17 14.54 -7.37
CA LYS A 136 -3.01 15.29 -7.90
C LYS A 136 -1.79 14.40 -8.16
N PRO A 137 -1.42 13.46 -7.24
CA PRO A 137 -0.32 12.55 -7.49
C PRO A 137 -0.72 11.49 -8.52
N PRO A 138 0.27 10.76 -9.10
CA PRO A 138 -0.02 9.54 -9.85
C PRO A 138 -0.94 8.62 -9.06
N SER A 139 -1.94 8.05 -9.73
CA SER A 139 -2.98 7.24 -9.10
C SER A 139 -3.19 5.94 -9.82
N VAL A 140 -3.49 4.90 -9.05
CA VAL A 140 -3.99 3.60 -9.53
C VAL A 140 -5.19 3.21 -8.67
N LEU A 141 -6.25 2.73 -9.32
CA LEU A 141 -7.33 2.03 -8.67
C LEU A 141 -7.24 0.55 -9.09
N LEU A 142 -7.15 -0.31 -8.08
CA LEU A 142 -7.13 -1.75 -8.26
C LEU A 142 -8.52 -2.32 -8.04
N GLU A 143 -9.05 -3.00 -9.05
CA GLU A 143 -10.19 -3.92 -8.91
C GLU A 143 -9.64 -5.32 -8.68
N ILE A 144 -9.61 -5.74 -7.43
CA ILE A 144 -8.97 -6.98 -6.98
C ILE A 144 -9.99 -8.12 -7.01
N GLY A 145 -10.15 -8.74 -8.18
CA GLY A 145 -11.16 -9.78 -8.40
C GLY A 145 -12.59 -9.24 -8.48
N TYR A 146 -13.54 -10.14 -8.64
CA TYR A 146 -14.97 -9.84 -8.70
C TYR A 146 -15.68 -10.40 -7.47
N HIS A 147 -16.23 -9.53 -6.61
CA HIS A 147 -16.89 -9.95 -5.38
C HIS A 147 -18.24 -10.66 -5.60
N ASP A 148 -18.83 -10.51 -6.80
CA ASP A 148 -20.01 -11.23 -7.26
C ASP A 148 -19.70 -12.59 -7.92
N ASN A 149 -18.42 -12.96 -8.04
CA ASN A 149 -17.99 -14.28 -8.51
C ASN A 149 -17.42 -15.09 -7.36
N THR A 150 -18.02 -16.27 -7.09
CA THR A 150 -17.65 -17.10 -5.95
C THR A 150 -16.15 -17.44 -5.91
N ALA A 151 -15.53 -17.76 -7.05
CA ALA A 151 -14.13 -18.15 -7.07
C ALA A 151 -13.19 -16.97 -6.78
N ASP A 152 -13.51 -15.76 -7.25
CA ASP A 152 -12.73 -14.55 -6.95
C ASP A 152 -12.98 -14.07 -5.52
N ALA A 153 -14.23 -14.10 -5.06
CA ALA A 153 -14.60 -13.75 -3.70
C ALA A 153 -13.86 -14.62 -2.67
N VAL A 154 -13.86 -15.95 -2.84
CA VAL A 154 -13.13 -16.89 -2.00
C VAL A 154 -11.62 -16.64 -2.09
N TRP A 155 -11.07 -16.42 -3.30
CA TRP A 155 -9.65 -16.13 -3.46
C TRP A 155 -9.22 -14.86 -2.71
N ILE A 156 -10.01 -13.78 -2.76
CA ILE A 156 -9.72 -12.57 -1.99
C ILE A 156 -9.71 -12.86 -0.49
N GLN A 157 -10.75 -13.55 0.00
CA GLN A 157 -10.92 -13.89 1.42
C GLN A 157 -9.73 -14.70 1.97
N ASP A 158 -9.29 -15.69 1.21
CA ASP A 158 -8.24 -16.62 1.63
C ASP A 158 -6.83 -16.05 1.48
N ASN A 159 -6.67 -14.96 0.68
CA ASN A 159 -5.35 -14.44 0.30
C ASN A 159 -5.09 -12.99 0.73
N VAL A 160 -5.84 -12.42 1.67
CA VAL A 160 -5.68 -11.03 2.12
C VAL A 160 -4.21 -10.71 2.45
N GLN A 161 -3.53 -11.58 3.20
CA GLN A 161 -2.12 -11.36 3.59
C GLN A 161 -1.16 -11.43 2.39
N ASN A 162 -1.37 -12.41 1.51
CA ASN A 162 -0.55 -12.58 0.32
C ASN A 162 -0.73 -11.41 -0.68
N ILE A 163 -1.97 -10.94 -0.84
CA ILE A 163 -2.27 -9.76 -1.65
C ILE A 163 -1.62 -8.51 -1.03
N ALA A 164 -1.73 -8.33 0.29
CA ALA A 164 -1.12 -7.19 1.00
C ALA A 164 0.40 -7.14 0.84
N GLU A 165 1.08 -8.28 0.98
CA GLU A 165 2.52 -8.40 0.73
C GLU A 165 2.85 -8.00 -0.71
N ASN A 166 2.13 -8.58 -1.68
CA ASN A 166 2.35 -8.36 -3.11
C ASN A 166 2.17 -6.88 -3.51
N LEU A 167 1.09 -6.23 -3.05
CA LEU A 167 0.84 -4.82 -3.31
C LEU A 167 1.88 -3.92 -2.65
N SER A 168 2.32 -4.27 -1.44
CA SER A 168 3.35 -3.50 -0.72
C SER A 168 4.72 -3.66 -1.39
N ARG A 169 5.05 -4.85 -1.91
CA ARG A 169 6.23 -5.11 -2.74
C ARG A 169 6.19 -4.27 -4.01
N SER A 170 5.03 -4.21 -4.68
CA SER A 170 4.82 -3.40 -5.88
C SER A 170 5.06 -1.90 -5.61
N LEU A 171 4.62 -1.40 -4.45
CA LEU A 171 4.89 -0.02 -4.04
C LEU A 171 6.38 0.22 -3.75
N ALA A 172 7.06 -0.73 -3.08
CA ALA A 172 8.50 -0.64 -2.84
C ALA A 172 9.27 -0.59 -4.17
N GLU A 173 8.93 -1.45 -5.14
CA GLU A 173 9.48 -1.45 -6.48
C GLU A 173 9.20 -0.12 -7.21
N TYR A 174 7.96 0.38 -7.14
CA TYR A 174 7.60 1.66 -7.75
C TYR A 174 8.44 2.83 -7.24
N PHE A 175 8.76 2.85 -5.95
CA PHE A 175 9.59 3.88 -5.31
C PHE A 175 11.08 3.56 -5.30
N ALA A 176 11.51 2.48 -5.94
CA ALA A 176 12.90 2.01 -5.95
C ALA A 176 13.47 1.82 -4.52
N LEU A 177 12.66 1.28 -3.61
CA LEU A 177 13.05 0.90 -2.25
C LEU A 177 13.35 -0.60 -2.20
N PRO A 178 14.24 -1.05 -1.29
CA PRO A 178 14.35 -2.48 -1.02
C PRO A 178 13.07 -2.97 -0.35
N PHE A 179 12.62 -4.19 -0.67
CA PHE A 179 11.51 -4.78 0.04
C PHE A 179 11.98 -5.43 1.34
N ILE A 180 11.41 -5.00 2.45
CA ILE A 180 11.74 -5.47 3.80
C ILE A 180 10.48 -6.06 4.42
N TYR A 181 10.59 -7.30 4.90
CA TYR A 181 9.49 -7.92 5.66
C TYR A 181 9.29 -7.22 6.99
N PRO A 182 8.03 -7.00 7.40
CA PRO A 182 7.74 -6.39 8.69
C PRO A 182 8.13 -7.33 9.83
N MET A 183 8.60 -6.74 10.90
CA MET A 183 8.72 -7.39 12.21
C MET A 183 7.71 -6.79 13.18
N THR A 184 7.41 -7.50 14.27
CA THR A 184 6.65 -6.90 15.37
C THR A 184 7.34 -5.61 15.79
N PRO A 185 6.66 -4.46 15.78
CA PRO A 185 7.26 -3.18 16.13
C PRO A 185 7.93 -3.22 17.52
N ARG A 186 9.17 -2.74 17.60
CA ARG A 186 9.96 -2.71 18.83
C ARG A 186 10.48 -1.31 19.10
N THR A 187 10.48 -0.92 20.34
CA THR A 187 11.15 0.31 20.77
C THR A 187 12.64 0.05 20.84
N GLY A 188 13.42 0.86 20.12
CA GLY A 188 14.88 0.88 20.18
C GLY A 188 15.39 2.19 20.80
N THR A 189 16.50 2.12 21.51
CA THR A 189 17.18 3.29 22.07
C THR A 189 18.47 3.55 21.29
N VAL A 190 18.70 4.80 20.87
CA VAL A 190 19.94 5.21 20.20
C VAL A 190 21.13 5.15 21.17
N VAL A 191 22.18 4.41 20.81
CA VAL A 191 23.38 4.16 21.65
C VAL A 191 24.68 4.64 20.97
N THR A 192 24.60 5.75 20.25
CA THR A 192 25.80 6.47 19.79
C THR A 192 26.58 7.01 21.00
N GLU A 193 27.83 7.43 20.85
CA GLU A 193 28.61 7.94 21.98
C GLU A 193 28.06 9.29 22.49
N ARG A 194 27.84 10.24 21.60
CA ARG A 194 27.31 11.60 21.92
C ARG A 194 26.49 12.21 20.80
N ASP A 195 26.79 11.84 19.56
CA ASP A 195 26.19 12.46 18.37
C ASP A 195 24.82 11.88 18.06
N ALA A 196 23.99 12.64 17.37
CA ALA A 196 22.73 12.16 16.85
C ALA A 196 22.96 11.09 15.76
N LEU A 197 22.13 10.05 15.73
CA LEU A 197 22.16 8.99 14.74
C LEU A 197 21.54 9.46 13.41
N ASN A 198 22.30 9.41 12.33
CA ASN A 198 21.80 9.78 11.00
C ASN A 198 20.71 8.81 10.53
N VAL A 199 19.60 9.36 10.03
CA VAL A 199 18.53 8.65 9.35
C VAL A 199 18.71 8.83 7.85
N ARG A 200 18.69 7.73 7.10
CA ARG A 200 18.95 7.75 5.65
C ARG A 200 17.70 7.34 4.86
N ALA A 201 17.61 7.85 3.63
CA ALA A 201 16.54 7.53 2.69
C ALA A 201 16.64 6.11 2.10
N TYR A 202 17.82 5.48 2.20
CA TYR A 202 18.10 4.14 1.70
C TYR A 202 19.09 3.43 2.67
N PRO A 203 18.98 2.10 2.86
CA PRO A 203 19.82 1.36 3.80
C PRO A 203 21.23 1.11 3.24
N ALA A 204 21.96 2.20 3.00
CA ALA A 204 23.36 2.20 2.55
C ALA A 204 24.07 3.45 3.09
N MET A 205 25.39 3.36 3.28
CA MET A 205 26.20 4.50 3.73
C MET A 205 26.18 5.68 2.76
N SER A 206 25.97 5.42 1.45
CA SER A 206 25.75 6.41 0.41
C SER A 206 24.33 6.99 0.37
N GLY A 207 23.38 6.41 1.11
CA GLY A 207 22.00 6.90 1.16
C GLY A 207 21.94 8.34 1.72
N GLN A 208 21.14 9.19 1.07
CA GLN A 208 20.94 10.57 1.51
C GLN A 208 20.50 10.62 2.97
N VAL A 209 21.14 11.47 3.80
CA VAL A 209 20.68 11.76 5.17
C VAL A 209 19.43 12.63 5.09
N VAL A 210 18.33 12.16 5.67
CA VAL A 210 17.01 12.83 5.66
C VAL A 210 16.63 13.39 7.02
N GLY A 211 17.45 13.14 8.04
CA GLY A 211 17.29 13.64 9.40
C GLY A 211 18.21 12.91 10.36
N SER A 212 17.99 13.12 11.66
CA SER A 212 18.74 12.43 12.70
C SER A 212 17.86 12.19 13.95
N VAL A 213 18.24 11.19 14.75
CA VAL A 213 17.64 10.87 16.06
C VAL A 213 18.66 11.15 17.12
N PRO A 214 18.35 11.94 18.18
CA PRO A 214 19.27 12.26 19.25
C PRO A 214 19.81 11.00 19.97
N HIS A 215 21.01 11.12 20.53
CA HIS A 215 21.55 10.16 21.49
C HIS A 215 20.54 9.90 22.61
N GLU A 216 20.42 8.63 23.04
CA GLU A 216 19.46 8.15 24.06
C GLU A 216 17.96 8.29 23.69
N ALA A 217 17.63 8.89 22.55
CA ALA A 217 16.23 8.96 22.14
C ALA A 217 15.68 7.59 21.75
N GLN A 218 14.38 7.41 21.98
CA GLN A 218 13.65 6.20 21.58
C GLN A 218 13.07 6.36 20.18
N LEU A 219 13.17 5.33 19.39
CA LEU A 219 12.57 5.19 18.07
C LEU A 219 11.82 3.87 17.97
N THR A 220 10.93 3.75 16.97
CA THR A 220 10.24 2.49 16.68
C THR A 220 10.90 1.81 15.49
N VAL A 221 11.26 0.53 15.63
CA VAL A 221 11.79 -0.31 14.55
C VAL A 221 10.67 -1.16 13.99
N TYR A 222 10.53 -1.16 12.65
CA TYR A 222 9.49 -1.87 11.91
C TYR A 222 10.02 -3.04 11.07
N GLY A 223 11.31 -3.05 10.72
CA GLY A 223 11.94 -4.09 9.93
C GLY A 223 13.46 -4.01 9.99
N GLN A 224 14.11 -5.05 9.47
CA GLN A 224 15.57 -5.17 9.44
C GLN A 224 16.06 -5.70 8.10
N THR A 225 17.17 -5.16 7.61
CA THR A 225 17.90 -5.65 6.43
C THR A 225 19.39 -5.31 6.55
N ASP A 226 20.27 -6.26 6.30
CA ASP A 226 21.74 -6.09 6.12
C ASP A 226 22.43 -5.06 7.04
N GLY A 227 22.18 -5.13 8.34
CA GLY A 227 22.75 -4.22 9.33
C GLY A 227 22.06 -2.86 9.43
N TRP A 228 20.84 -2.73 8.90
CA TRP A 228 20.00 -1.55 9.00
C TRP A 228 18.64 -1.89 9.60
N TYR A 229 18.09 -0.94 10.35
CA TYR A 229 16.69 -0.95 10.77
C TYR A 229 15.90 0.08 9.96
N SER A 230 14.72 -0.33 9.47
CA SER A 230 13.69 0.64 9.08
C SER A 230 12.99 1.15 10.34
N MET A 231 12.81 2.46 10.44
CA MET A 231 12.37 3.08 11.69
C MET A 231 11.47 4.29 11.49
N GLY A 232 10.76 4.64 12.58
CA GLY A 232 10.04 5.88 12.78
C GLY A 232 10.45 6.60 14.06
N TYR A 233 10.58 7.94 13.99
CA TYR A 233 10.82 8.83 15.11
C TYR A 233 10.02 10.13 14.89
N GLY A 234 8.92 10.29 15.63
CA GLY A 234 7.97 11.36 15.36
C GLY A 234 7.50 11.35 13.89
N ASN A 235 7.75 12.44 13.19
CA ASN A 235 7.43 12.55 11.76
C ASN A 235 8.55 12.08 10.82
N LEU A 236 9.68 11.61 11.36
CA LEU A 236 10.80 11.12 10.57
C LEU A 236 10.67 9.61 10.38
N ALA A 237 10.81 9.13 9.15
CA ALA A 237 10.94 7.73 8.82
C ALA A 237 12.19 7.54 7.93
N GLY A 238 12.80 6.35 7.98
CA GLY A 238 13.99 6.06 7.20
C GLY A 238 14.76 4.88 7.74
N TYR A 239 16.03 4.82 7.40
CA TYR A 239 16.92 3.72 7.76
C TYR A 239 18.05 4.21 8.66
N VAL A 240 18.35 3.44 9.71
CA VAL A 240 19.47 3.68 10.63
C VAL A 240 20.35 2.43 10.72
N ARG A 241 21.63 2.60 11.01
CA ARG A 241 22.53 1.47 11.29
C ARG A 241 22.10 0.77 12.57
N SER A 242 21.87 -0.54 12.48
CA SER A 242 21.36 -1.34 13.60
C SER A 242 22.34 -1.39 14.78
N GLU A 243 23.65 -1.30 14.55
CA GLU A 243 24.70 -1.28 15.59
C GLU A 243 24.58 -0.08 16.56
N TYR A 244 23.90 0.98 16.17
CA TYR A 244 23.66 2.17 17.01
C TYR A 244 22.27 2.20 17.64
N VAL A 245 21.54 1.08 17.62
CA VAL A 245 20.21 0.98 18.24
C VAL A 245 20.12 -0.30 19.07
N ARG A 246 19.88 -0.12 20.37
CA ARG A 246 19.62 -1.24 21.29
C ARG A 246 18.11 -1.48 21.35
N LEU A 247 17.67 -2.70 20.99
CA LEU A 247 16.27 -3.18 21.08
C LEU A 247 15.97 -3.79 22.45
#